data_e032fc18ad76d06bc946583510a6a0f3
#
_entry.id   e032fc18ad76d06bc946583510a6a0f3
#
_cell.length_a   1.000
_cell.length_b   1.000
_cell.length_c   1.000
_cell.angle_alpha   90.00
_cell.angle_beta   90.00
_cell.angle_gamma   90.00
#
_symmetry.space_group_name_H-M   'P 1'
#
loop_
_entity.id
_entity.type
_entity.pdbx_description
1 polymer ?
#
loop_
_entity_poly.entity_id
_entity_poly.type
_entity_poly.pdbx_seq_one_letter_code
_entity_poly.pdbx_strand_id
1 'polypeptide(L)'
;MKTTLLIMILSTLFALEGTAHTAVDRMVIISDPHLLSPELVMPGSAIDNVDRGDTKMVAMSEEIMAAITDSIIDIKPSVVLLTGDLTYNGERASHERMVQFLDRMASHGIQPLVIPGNHDCNNPYARRFEGDKTLPVATVTRDEFAQIYSNYGYGKGVQRDPASLSYCCEPIKGVVVIGIDSNMDEKNTLVRRGDSTDTYYNGGRIKPETLQWIIGQASKAKNQGKQVIAMMHHHLVPHFDQQERFLANYIVQDHNSIAHQLMQAGIHTIFTGHLHVTDAATQYYNNRADSIVEVATGSSICYPFALRIAALDSKHSMLDIDTRWLNATPSCPTLRELGRQRIINSTPGLAAIISGKAWNKLGGQMGQIKAMLESNGSKVYLPETPQQATQLALRHLSEVLSRSMLAVIEGNELEKDIEDIINEGKRGIRGMIEEVAPSQADNLWEFFEHDVYPKLEPLVRSILEDRNAVGAPDESQSNDLHLKVSL
;
A
#
# COMPACT_ATOMS: atom_id res chain seq x y z
N MET A 1 -4.60 68.03 21.00
CA MET A 1 -5.08 67.52 19.69
C MET A 1 -3.99 66.88 18.81
N LYS A 2 -2.78 67.40 18.71
CA LYS A 2 -1.72 66.78 17.85
C LYS A 2 -1.11 65.50 18.44
N THR A 3 -1.04 65.36 19.77
CA THR A 3 -0.47 64.17 20.43
C THR A 3 -1.43 62.97 20.41
N THR A 4 -2.72 63.21 20.47
CA THR A 4 -3.75 62.15 20.44
C THR A 4 -3.91 61.55 19.04
N LEU A 5 -3.66 62.34 17.99
CA LEU A 5 -3.74 61.90 16.58
C LEU A 5 -2.52 61.00 16.23
N LEU A 6 -1.34 61.28 16.83
CA LEU A 6 -0.12 60.51 16.59
C LEU A 6 -0.19 59.12 17.25
N ILE A 7 -0.83 59.01 18.42
CA ILE A 7 -1.07 57.72 19.13
C ILE A 7 -2.08 56.88 18.38
N MET A 8 -3.11 57.46 17.77
CA MET A 8 -4.10 56.72 16.95
C MET A 8 -3.47 56.21 15.62
N ILE A 9 -2.55 56.95 15.01
CA ILE A 9 -1.87 56.52 13.78
C ILE A 9 -0.83 55.41 14.09
N LEU A 10 -0.12 55.48 15.21
CA LEU A 10 0.79 54.40 15.64
C LEU A 10 0.01 53.15 16.08
N SER A 11 -1.14 53.25 16.71
CA SER A 11 -1.94 52.07 17.06
C SER A 11 -2.61 51.39 15.84
N THR A 12 -2.91 52.14 14.76
CA THR A 12 -3.39 51.55 13.49
C THR A 12 -2.27 50.94 12.64
N LEU A 13 -1.01 51.37 12.79
CA LEU A 13 0.16 50.74 12.14
C LEU A 13 0.58 49.43 12.84
N PHE A 14 0.40 49.33 14.16
CA PHE A 14 0.66 48.08 14.90
C PHE A 14 -0.51 47.06 14.81
N ALA A 15 -1.69 47.47 14.38
CA ALA A 15 -2.83 46.54 14.15
C ALA A 15 -2.86 45.93 12.72
N LEU A 16 -1.87 46.25 11.88
CA LEU A 16 -1.71 45.69 10.53
C LEU A 16 -0.56 44.69 10.41
N GLU A 17 0.17 44.43 11.49
CA GLU A 17 0.89 43.17 11.63
C GLU A 17 -0.04 42.11 12.19
N GLY A 18 -1.19 41.92 11.54
CA GLY A 18 -1.86 40.65 11.56
C GLY A 18 -0.83 39.66 11.03
N THR A 19 -0.34 38.80 11.90
CA THR A 19 0.33 37.57 11.49
C THR A 19 -0.59 36.93 10.45
N ALA A 20 -0.28 37.17 9.18
CA ALA A 20 -0.72 36.27 8.14
C ALA A 20 -0.15 34.92 8.56
N HIS A 21 -0.93 34.10 9.25
CA HIS A 21 -0.73 32.68 9.27
C HIS A 21 -0.73 32.33 7.78
N THR A 22 0.47 32.27 7.18
CA THR A 22 0.64 31.65 5.87
C THR A 22 0.06 30.25 6.08
N ALA A 23 -1.09 30.01 5.48
CA ALA A 23 -1.70 28.69 5.52
C ALA A 23 -0.63 27.71 5.06
N VAL A 24 -0.28 26.76 5.93
CA VAL A 24 0.70 25.73 5.60
C VAL A 24 0.09 24.93 4.48
N ASP A 25 0.76 24.87 3.34
CA ASP A 25 0.30 24.02 2.23
C ASP A 25 0.26 22.57 2.69
N ARG A 26 -0.88 21.93 2.46
CA ARG A 26 -1.12 20.53 2.83
C ARG A 26 -1.40 19.72 1.58
N MET A 27 -0.92 18.50 1.59
CA MET A 27 -1.31 17.46 0.65
C MET A 27 -2.03 16.36 1.42
N VAL A 28 -3.00 15.71 0.79
CA VAL A 28 -3.56 14.46 1.27
C VAL A 28 -3.19 13.36 0.30
N ILE A 29 -2.77 12.22 0.81
CA ILE A 29 -2.47 11.06 0.01
C ILE A 29 -3.45 9.96 0.39
N ILE A 30 -4.11 9.39 -0.62
CA ILE A 30 -4.94 8.20 -0.52
C ILE A 30 -4.51 7.19 -1.59
N SER A 31 -4.72 5.93 -1.32
CA SER A 31 -4.36 4.85 -2.23
C SER A 31 -5.45 3.80 -2.32
N ASP A 32 -5.46 3.07 -3.43
CA ASP A 32 -6.23 1.84 -3.60
C ASP A 32 -7.71 1.97 -3.18
N PRO A 33 -8.45 2.97 -3.68
CA PRO A 33 -9.87 3.11 -3.38
C PRO A 33 -10.72 2.02 -4.01
N HIS A 34 -10.23 1.30 -5.01
CA HIS A 34 -10.91 0.19 -5.69
C HIS A 34 -12.41 0.42 -5.84
N LEU A 35 -12.78 1.62 -6.30
CA LEU A 35 -14.17 2.03 -6.42
C LEU A 35 -14.93 1.13 -7.40
N LEU A 36 -16.03 0.56 -6.95
CA LEU A 36 -17.01 -0.09 -7.80
C LEU A 36 -18.26 0.79 -7.91
N SER A 37 -18.58 1.22 -9.13
CA SER A 37 -19.75 2.06 -9.36
C SER A 37 -21.04 1.35 -8.95
N PRO A 38 -21.96 2.00 -8.22
CA PRO A 38 -23.23 1.40 -7.81
C PRO A 38 -24.08 0.88 -8.97
N GLU A 39 -23.97 1.47 -10.17
CA GLU A 39 -24.71 1.02 -11.34
C GLU A 39 -24.28 -0.38 -11.85
N LEU A 40 -23.10 -0.85 -11.41
CA LEU A 40 -22.58 -2.18 -11.71
C LEU A 40 -23.05 -3.24 -10.70
N VAL A 41 -23.81 -2.85 -9.69
CA VAL A 41 -24.17 -3.72 -8.58
C VAL A 41 -25.69 -3.84 -8.45
N MET A 42 -26.20 -5.00 -8.81
CA MET A 42 -27.52 -5.47 -8.39
C MET A 42 -27.31 -6.43 -7.21
N PRO A 43 -27.91 -6.15 -6.03
CA PRO A 43 -27.70 -6.96 -4.83
C PRO A 43 -27.96 -8.45 -5.05
N GLY A 44 -27.13 -9.30 -4.42
CA GLY A 44 -27.26 -10.74 -4.48
C GLY A 44 -25.97 -11.47 -4.15
N SER A 45 -26.01 -12.79 -4.25
CA SER A 45 -24.89 -13.65 -3.81
C SER A 45 -23.59 -13.42 -4.59
N ALA A 46 -23.64 -12.87 -5.80
CA ALA A 46 -22.42 -12.62 -6.59
C ALA A 46 -21.53 -11.57 -5.92
N ILE A 47 -22.09 -10.40 -5.57
CA ILE A 47 -21.33 -9.35 -4.87
C ILE A 47 -21.03 -9.75 -3.42
N ASP A 48 -21.95 -10.41 -2.72
CA ASP A 48 -21.75 -10.89 -1.36
C ASP A 48 -20.59 -11.89 -1.25
N ASN A 49 -20.39 -12.73 -2.28
CA ASN A 49 -19.27 -13.69 -2.30
C ASN A 49 -17.93 -12.99 -2.50
N VAL A 50 -17.86 -11.96 -3.34
CA VAL A 50 -16.67 -11.12 -3.48
C VAL A 50 -16.35 -10.46 -2.16
N ASP A 51 -17.32 -9.79 -1.58
CA ASP A 51 -17.18 -9.01 -0.36
C ASP A 51 -16.78 -9.86 0.85
N ARG A 52 -17.24 -11.13 0.92
CA ARG A 52 -16.84 -12.08 1.98
C ARG A 52 -15.47 -12.73 1.74
N GLY A 53 -15.03 -12.83 0.50
CA GLY A 53 -13.79 -13.51 0.11
C GLY A 53 -12.56 -12.60 0.07
N ASP A 54 -12.73 -11.29 0.28
CA ASP A 54 -11.67 -10.29 0.17
C ASP A 54 -11.59 -9.43 1.45
N THR A 55 -10.43 -8.87 1.72
CA THR A 55 -10.24 -7.84 2.76
C THR A 55 -10.80 -6.49 2.32
N LYS A 56 -10.91 -6.25 1.02
CA LYS A 56 -11.53 -5.07 0.43
C LYS A 56 -13.03 -5.03 0.69
N MET A 57 -13.53 -3.88 1.12
CA MET A 57 -14.96 -3.66 1.34
C MET A 57 -15.61 -3.14 0.05
N VAL A 58 -15.55 -3.93 -1.02
CA VAL A 58 -15.94 -3.53 -2.38
C VAL A 58 -17.40 -3.08 -2.46
N ALA A 59 -18.31 -3.77 -1.79
CA ALA A 59 -19.72 -3.42 -1.75
C ALA A 59 -19.99 -2.06 -1.08
N MET A 60 -19.07 -1.57 -0.25
CA MET A 60 -19.15 -0.29 0.44
C MET A 60 -18.23 0.78 -0.16
N SER A 61 -17.50 0.47 -1.23
CA SER A 61 -16.47 1.35 -1.79
C SER A 61 -16.99 2.74 -2.16
N GLU A 62 -18.21 2.83 -2.67
CA GLU A 62 -18.89 4.09 -2.98
C GLU A 62 -19.10 4.96 -1.74
N GLU A 63 -19.64 4.39 -0.67
CA GLU A 63 -19.93 5.12 0.57
C GLU A 63 -18.64 5.50 1.29
N ILE A 64 -17.65 4.61 1.28
CA ILE A 64 -16.32 4.88 1.85
C ILE A 64 -15.64 6.02 1.09
N MET A 65 -15.66 6.00 -0.25
CA MET A 65 -15.07 7.07 -1.06
C MET A 65 -15.78 8.42 -0.85
N ALA A 66 -17.11 8.40 -0.66
CA ALA A 66 -17.87 9.60 -0.32
C ALA A 66 -17.43 10.18 1.04
N ALA A 67 -17.29 9.35 2.07
CA ALA A 67 -16.85 9.78 3.40
C ALA A 67 -15.40 10.27 3.43
N ILE A 68 -14.51 9.64 2.63
CA ILE A 68 -13.13 10.11 2.42
C ILE A 68 -13.14 11.47 1.72
N THR A 69 -13.96 11.64 0.69
CA THR A 69 -14.09 12.93 -0.02
C THR A 69 -14.55 14.04 0.93
N ASP A 70 -15.52 13.76 1.80
CA ASP A 70 -15.97 14.72 2.83
C ASP A 70 -14.83 15.08 3.78
N SER A 71 -14.08 14.09 4.26
CA SER A 71 -12.92 14.29 5.13
C SER A 71 -11.84 15.13 4.45
N ILE A 72 -11.56 14.90 3.18
CA ILE A 72 -10.60 15.68 2.39
C ILE A 72 -11.06 17.13 2.24
N ILE A 73 -12.34 17.35 1.96
CA ILE A 73 -12.92 18.71 1.84
C ILE A 73 -12.81 19.46 3.19
N ASP A 74 -13.02 18.78 4.31
CA ASP A 74 -12.88 19.38 5.65
C ASP A 74 -11.41 19.72 5.98
N ILE A 75 -10.45 18.90 5.57
CA ILE A 75 -9.01 19.15 5.72
C ILE A 75 -8.54 20.35 4.90
N LYS A 76 -9.17 20.61 3.75
CA LYS A 76 -8.84 21.68 2.79
C LYS A 76 -7.38 21.65 2.35
N PRO A 77 -6.87 20.52 1.81
CA PRO A 77 -5.53 20.47 1.26
C PRO A 77 -5.44 21.27 -0.05
N SER A 78 -4.23 21.70 -0.42
CA SER A 78 -3.99 22.27 -1.74
C SER A 78 -4.05 21.20 -2.84
N VAL A 79 -3.60 19.98 -2.51
CA VAL A 79 -3.46 18.86 -3.45
C VAL A 79 -3.90 17.55 -2.81
N VAL A 80 -4.49 16.66 -3.60
CA VAL A 80 -4.71 15.26 -3.24
C VAL A 80 -3.98 14.37 -4.23
N LEU A 81 -3.16 13.44 -3.72
CA LEU A 81 -2.47 12.44 -4.52
C LEU A 81 -3.20 11.10 -4.38
N LEU A 82 -3.57 10.51 -5.51
CA LEU A 82 -4.17 9.17 -5.56
C LEU A 82 -3.15 8.22 -6.24
N THR A 83 -2.58 7.31 -5.45
CA THR A 83 -1.44 6.47 -5.86
C THR A 83 -1.84 5.17 -6.56
N GLY A 84 -2.93 5.20 -7.32
CA GLY A 84 -3.37 4.11 -8.19
C GLY A 84 -4.45 3.22 -7.60
N ASP A 85 -4.84 2.21 -8.39
CA ASP A 85 -5.96 1.29 -8.14
C ASP A 85 -7.24 2.05 -7.78
N LEU A 86 -7.58 3.02 -8.66
CA LEU A 86 -8.71 3.91 -8.48
C LEU A 86 -10.04 3.17 -8.54
N THR A 87 -10.08 2.11 -9.34
CA THR A 87 -11.27 1.32 -9.63
C THR A 87 -11.10 -0.14 -9.24
N TYR A 88 -12.20 -0.85 -9.07
CA TYR A 88 -12.16 -2.24 -8.65
C TYR A 88 -11.40 -3.12 -9.65
N ASN A 89 -11.76 -3.06 -10.93
CA ASN A 89 -11.06 -3.78 -12.00
C ASN A 89 -11.11 -3.02 -13.34
N GLY A 90 -10.93 -1.71 -13.34
CA GLY A 90 -10.86 -0.91 -14.55
C GLY A 90 -12.20 -0.74 -15.27
N GLU A 91 -13.32 -0.94 -14.58
CA GLU A 91 -14.64 -0.73 -15.15
C GLU A 91 -14.82 0.74 -15.55
N ARG A 92 -15.25 0.99 -16.80
CA ARG A 92 -15.45 2.36 -17.29
C ARG A 92 -16.40 3.16 -16.40
N ALA A 93 -17.49 2.56 -15.96
CA ALA A 93 -18.46 3.20 -15.09
C ALA A 93 -17.85 3.57 -13.72
N SER A 94 -16.93 2.75 -13.19
CA SER A 94 -16.21 3.06 -11.96
C SER A 94 -15.24 4.23 -12.14
N HIS A 95 -14.55 4.33 -13.29
CA HIS A 95 -13.72 5.49 -13.61
C HIS A 95 -14.56 6.77 -13.75
N GLU A 96 -15.69 6.72 -14.45
CA GLU A 96 -16.60 7.86 -14.61
C GLU A 96 -17.18 8.29 -13.25
N ARG A 97 -17.44 7.34 -12.36
CA ARG A 97 -17.87 7.64 -10.99
C ARG A 97 -16.74 8.24 -10.15
N MET A 98 -15.51 7.77 -10.28
CA MET A 98 -14.35 8.35 -9.60
C MET A 98 -14.17 9.83 -9.99
N VAL A 99 -14.31 10.16 -11.27
CA VAL A 99 -14.24 11.56 -11.73
C VAL A 99 -15.24 12.46 -10.99
N GLN A 100 -16.44 11.99 -10.67
CA GLN A 100 -17.42 12.81 -9.94
C GLN A 100 -16.93 13.14 -8.51
N PHE A 101 -16.20 12.24 -7.83
CA PHE A 101 -15.57 12.53 -6.55
C PHE A 101 -14.43 13.55 -6.70
N LEU A 102 -13.61 13.41 -7.75
CA LEU A 102 -12.53 14.35 -8.03
C LEU A 102 -13.05 15.73 -8.42
N ASP A 103 -14.13 15.82 -9.24
CA ASP A 103 -14.82 17.06 -9.56
C ASP A 103 -15.37 17.76 -8.31
N ARG A 104 -15.88 16.97 -7.38
CA ARG A 104 -16.37 17.49 -6.09
C ARG A 104 -15.23 18.10 -5.27
N MET A 105 -14.07 17.45 -5.17
CA MET A 105 -12.87 18.02 -4.51
C MET A 105 -12.43 19.31 -5.25
N ALA A 106 -12.34 19.25 -6.57
CA ALA A 106 -11.92 20.39 -7.40
C ALA A 106 -12.86 21.60 -7.24
N SER A 107 -14.17 21.38 -7.08
CA SER A 107 -15.14 22.47 -6.84
C SER A 107 -14.92 23.20 -5.51
N HIS A 108 -14.17 22.60 -4.58
CA HIS A 108 -13.74 23.20 -3.31
C HIS A 108 -12.31 23.79 -3.37
N GLY A 109 -11.73 23.93 -4.58
CA GLY A 109 -10.40 24.50 -4.79
C GLY A 109 -9.25 23.56 -4.48
N ILE A 110 -9.53 22.27 -4.33
CA ILE A 110 -8.52 21.22 -4.11
C ILE A 110 -8.10 20.67 -5.49
N GLN A 111 -6.81 20.42 -5.69
CA GLN A 111 -6.30 19.83 -6.93
C GLN A 111 -6.04 18.33 -6.78
N PRO A 112 -6.92 17.42 -7.24
CA PRO A 112 -6.60 16.01 -7.32
C PRO A 112 -5.59 15.72 -8.42
N LEU A 113 -4.69 14.77 -8.14
CA LEU A 113 -3.74 14.20 -9.10
C LEU A 113 -3.80 12.68 -8.99
N VAL A 114 -3.94 11.99 -10.11
CA VAL A 114 -4.09 10.55 -10.15
C VAL A 114 -3.02 9.89 -11.02
N ILE A 115 -2.68 8.66 -10.68
CA ILE A 115 -1.94 7.73 -11.55
C ILE A 115 -2.72 6.41 -11.65
N PRO A 116 -2.52 5.61 -12.69
CA PRO A 116 -3.10 4.27 -12.72
C PRO A 116 -2.39 3.31 -11.79
N GLY A 117 -3.14 2.40 -11.17
CA GLY A 117 -2.64 1.16 -10.60
C GLY A 117 -2.83 -0.02 -11.55
N ASN A 118 -2.44 -1.22 -11.12
CA ASN A 118 -2.53 -2.42 -11.96
C ASN A 118 -3.98 -2.88 -12.21
N HIS A 119 -4.94 -2.39 -11.42
CA HIS A 119 -6.36 -2.67 -11.65
C HIS A 119 -7.02 -1.78 -12.70
N ASP A 120 -6.45 -0.62 -13.04
CA ASP A 120 -7.19 0.46 -13.69
C ASP A 120 -7.29 0.39 -15.21
N CYS A 121 -6.30 -0.20 -15.89
CA CYS A 121 -6.26 -0.20 -17.36
C CYS A 121 -6.20 -1.62 -17.91
N ASN A 122 -6.90 -1.83 -19.05
CA ASN A 122 -6.88 -3.10 -19.81
C ASN A 122 -7.17 -4.32 -18.93
N ASN A 123 -7.92 -4.15 -17.84
CA ASN A 123 -8.13 -5.22 -16.87
C ASN A 123 -9.19 -6.21 -17.39
N PRO A 124 -8.82 -7.47 -17.58
CA PRO A 124 -9.75 -8.49 -18.11
C PRO A 124 -10.80 -8.95 -17.09
N TYR A 125 -10.67 -8.52 -15.83
CA TYR A 125 -11.59 -8.87 -14.75
C TYR A 125 -12.67 -7.82 -14.51
N ALA A 126 -12.79 -6.77 -15.36
CA ALA A 126 -13.87 -5.81 -15.29
C ALA A 126 -15.25 -6.49 -15.32
N ARG A 127 -16.06 -6.27 -14.29
CA ARG A 127 -17.31 -7.01 -14.06
C ARG A 127 -18.43 -6.12 -13.54
N ARG A 128 -19.68 -6.57 -13.81
CA ARG A 128 -20.88 -6.15 -13.10
C ARG A 128 -21.51 -7.35 -12.39
N PHE A 129 -22.26 -7.07 -11.37
CA PHE A 129 -22.89 -8.05 -10.50
C PHE A 129 -24.41 -7.97 -10.64
N GLU A 130 -25.06 -9.06 -11.04
CA GLU A 130 -26.51 -9.14 -11.26
C GLU A 130 -27.10 -10.32 -10.47
N GLY A 131 -27.49 -10.07 -9.22
CA GLY A 131 -28.03 -11.11 -8.35
C GLY A 131 -26.99 -12.20 -8.05
N ASP A 132 -27.15 -13.37 -8.65
CA ASP A 132 -26.24 -14.51 -8.53
C ASP A 132 -25.15 -14.58 -9.61
N LYS A 133 -25.16 -13.65 -10.57
CA LYS A 133 -24.30 -13.68 -11.76
C LYS A 133 -23.26 -12.56 -11.75
N THR A 134 -22.12 -12.88 -12.33
CA THR A 134 -21.05 -11.92 -12.61
C THR A 134 -20.86 -11.87 -14.13
N LEU A 135 -21.00 -10.68 -14.72
CA LEU A 135 -20.92 -10.47 -16.16
C LEU A 135 -19.78 -9.52 -16.52
N PRO A 136 -19.03 -9.75 -17.62
CA PRO A 136 -18.00 -8.84 -18.07
C PRO A 136 -18.60 -7.49 -18.52
N VAL A 137 -17.84 -6.41 -18.29
CA VAL A 137 -18.17 -5.04 -18.76
C VAL A 137 -16.99 -4.42 -19.48
N ALA A 138 -17.20 -3.26 -20.09
CA ALA A 138 -16.14 -2.50 -20.74
C ALA A 138 -15.09 -2.06 -19.71
N THR A 139 -13.83 -2.33 -19.99
CA THR A 139 -12.68 -1.79 -19.30
C THR A 139 -12.16 -0.54 -20.01
N VAL A 140 -11.25 0.20 -19.36
CA VAL A 140 -10.63 1.40 -19.88
C VAL A 140 -9.24 1.07 -20.40
N THR A 141 -8.92 1.56 -21.59
CA THR A 141 -7.55 1.53 -22.14
C THR A 141 -6.70 2.64 -21.54
N ARG A 142 -5.38 2.59 -21.72
CA ARG A 142 -4.45 3.62 -21.25
C ARG A 142 -4.76 5.01 -21.84
N ASP A 143 -5.09 5.07 -23.12
CA ASP A 143 -5.46 6.35 -23.77
C ASP A 143 -6.77 6.89 -23.22
N GLU A 144 -7.75 6.03 -23.01
CA GLU A 144 -9.03 6.40 -22.39
C GLU A 144 -8.86 6.86 -20.95
N PHE A 145 -7.96 6.22 -20.18
CA PHE A 145 -7.61 6.66 -18.82
C PHE A 145 -7.11 8.10 -18.85
N ALA A 146 -6.14 8.42 -19.72
CA ALA A 146 -5.63 9.78 -19.84
C ALA A 146 -6.69 10.80 -20.30
N GLN A 147 -7.68 10.38 -21.10
CA GLN A 147 -8.80 11.22 -21.52
C GLN A 147 -9.79 11.46 -20.37
N ILE A 148 -10.18 10.41 -19.64
CA ILE A 148 -11.10 10.46 -18.49
C ILE A 148 -10.53 11.38 -17.41
N TYR A 149 -9.25 11.23 -17.09
CA TYR A 149 -8.56 12.01 -16.05
C TYR A 149 -7.82 13.23 -16.59
N SER A 150 -8.26 13.80 -17.72
CA SER A 150 -7.61 14.96 -18.34
C SER A 150 -7.46 16.16 -17.39
N ASN A 151 -8.36 16.36 -16.46
CA ASN A 151 -8.28 17.46 -15.47
C ASN A 151 -7.41 17.10 -14.24
N TYR A 152 -6.95 15.86 -14.10
CA TYR A 152 -6.37 15.30 -12.88
C TYR A 152 -4.97 14.70 -13.08
N GLY A 153 -4.12 15.36 -13.86
CA GLY A 153 -2.75 14.96 -14.17
C GLY A 153 -2.46 14.79 -15.66
N TYR A 154 -3.48 14.76 -16.54
CA TYR A 154 -3.30 14.43 -17.96
C TYR A 154 -3.69 15.55 -18.95
N GLY A 155 -4.00 16.73 -18.43
CA GLY A 155 -4.58 17.82 -19.23
C GLY A 155 -3.57 18.76 -19.86
N LYS A 156 -4.12 19.84 -20.41
CA LYS A 156 -3.32 20.90 -21.06
C LYS A 156 -2.41 21.60 -20.04
N GLY A 157 -1.14 21.74 -20.38
CA GLY A 157 -0.15 22.39 -19.52
C GLY A 157 0.63 21.43 -18.62
N VAL A 158 0.20 20.17 -18.49
CA VAL A 158 0.96 19.10 -17.83
C VAL A 158 1.98 18.53 -18.82
N GLN A 159 3.20 18.31 -18.36
CA GLN A 159 4.22 17.63 -19.16
C GLN A 159 4.04 16.12 -19.03
N ARG A 160 3.78 15.44 -20.13
CA ARG A 160 3.55 14.00 -20.17
C ARG A 160 4.74 13.28 -20.78
N ASP A 161 5.03 12.09 -20.23
CA ASP A 161 5.94 11.13 -20.87
C ASP A 161 5.27 10.55 -22.14
N PRO A 162 5.94 10.57 -23.31
CA PRO A 162 5.37 9.98 -24.52
C PRO A 162 5.33 8.45 -24.50
N ALA A 163 6.08 7.79 -23.60
CA ALA A 163 6.23 6.33 -23.54
C ALA A 163 5.32 5.66 -22.50
N SER A 164 4.73 6.46 -21.60
CA SER A 164 3.91 5.94 -20.49
C SER A 164 2.82 6.91 -20.07
N LEU A 165 2.04 6.56 -19.03
CA LEU A 165 1.11 7.48 -18.38
C LEU A 165 1.78 8.33 -17.29
N SER A 166 3.10 8.40 -17.26
CA SER A 166 3.81 9.31 -16.35
C SER A 166 3.63 10.77 -16.77
N TYR A 167 3.63 11.65 -15.79
CA TYR A 167 3.51 13.08 -15.99
C TYR A 167 4.23 13.90 -14.92
N CYS A 168 4.41 15.20 -15.20
CA CYS A 168 5.04 16.15 -14.29
C CYS A 168 4.24 17.46 -14.28
N CYS A 169 3.92 17.97 -13.09
CA CYS A 169 3.24 19.23 -12.88
C CYS A 169 3.71 19.94 -11.61
N GLU A 170 3.33 21.20 -11.43
CA GLU A 170 3.65 22.01 -10.25
C GLU A 170 2.34 22.48 -9.59
N PRO A 171 1.68 21.64 -8.78
CA PRO A 171 0.39 21.98 -8.17
C PRO A 171 0.52 22.98 -7.01
N ILE A 172 1.67 23.03 -6.36
CA ILE A 172 2.03 24.00 -5.33
C ILE A 172 3.27 24.74 -5.84
N LYS A 173 3.28 26.06 -5.72
CA LYS A 173 4.42 26.88 -6.19
C LYS A 173 5.72 26.42 -5.53
N GLY A 174 6.68 26.04 -6.36
CA GLY A 174 7.99 25.55 -5.92
C GLY A 174 8.02 24.05 -5.58
N VAL A 175 6.91 23.33 -5.70
CA VAL A 175 6.84 21.88 -5.50
C VAL A 175 6.36 21.20 -6.78
N VAL A 176 7.22 20.40 -7.35
CA VAL A 176 6.94 19.61 -8.55
C VAL A 176 6.50 18.21 -8.12
N VAL A 177 5.38 17.75 -8.66
CA VAL A 177 4.90 16.37 -8.49
C VAL A 177 5.14 15.60 -9.78
N ILE A 178 5.80 14.45 -9.67
CA ILE A 178 5.99 13.52 -10.77
C ILE A 178 5.12 12.28 -10.50
N GLY A 179 4.07 12.11 -11.29
CA GLY A 179 3.27 10.89 -11.33
C GLY A 179 3.97 9.85 -12.18
N ILE A 180 4.38 8.73 -11.59
CA ILE A 180 5.12 7.65 -12.26
C ILE A 180 4.18 6.49 -12.54
N ASP A 181 4.05 6.14 -13.79
CA ASP A 181 3.35 4.94 -14.24
C ASP A 181 4.31 3.74 -14.19
N SER A 182 4.08 2.86 -13.25
CA SER A 182 4.87 1.66 -13.02
C SER A 182 4.19 0.37 -13.49
N ASN A 183 3.07 0.46 -14.24
CA ASN A 183 2.28 -0.71 -14.61
C ASN A 183 2.84 -1.47 -15.81
N MET A 184 2.54 -2.76 -15.88
CA MET A 184 2.90 -3.68 -16.96
C MET A 184 1.65 -4.18 -17.71
N ASP A 185 0.66 -3.31 -17.88
CA ASP A 185 -0.67 -3.64 -18.39
C ASP A 185 -0.79 -3.72 -19.93
N GLU A 186 0.28 -3.48 -20.66
CA GLU A 186 0.28 -3.43 -22.15
C GLU A 186 -0.14 -4.78 -22.79
N LYS A 187 0.02 -5.87 -22.04
CA LYS A 187 -0.27 -7.24 -22.48
C LYS A 187 -1.24 -7.96 -21.55
N ASN A 188 -2.05 -7.22 -20.80
CA ASN A 188 -3.05 -7.82 -19.93
C ASN A 188 -4.03 -8.66 -20.76
N THR A 189 -3.94 -9.95 -20.57
CA THR A 189 -4.83 -10.94 -21.15
C THR A 189 -5.51 -11.72 -20.04
N LEU A 190 -6.71 -12.24 -20.30
CA LEU A 190 -7.42 -13.04 -19.31
C LEU A 190 -6.60 -14.26 -18.91
N VAL A 191 -6.24 -14.29 -17.62
CA VAL A 191 -5.73 -15.49 -16.98
C VAL A 191 -6.92 -16.42 -16.69
N ARG A 192 -7.08 -17.49 -17.48
CA ARG A 192 -7.93 -18.60 -17.06
C ARG A 192 -7.15 -19.44 -16.06
N ARG A 193 -7.66 -19.58 -14.84
CA ARG A 193 -7.05 -20.39 -13.78
C ARG A 193 -6.68 -21.78 -14.34
N GLY A 194 -5.37 -22.03 -14.51
CA GLY A 194 -4.81 -23.27 -15.03
C GLY A 194 -4.33 -23.25 -16.48
N ASP A 195 -4.42 -22.12 -17.19
CA ASP A 195 -3.82 -21.95 -18.51
C ASP A 195 -2.48 -21.22 -18.37
N SER A 196 -1.39 -21.86 -18.78
CA SER A 196 -0.04 -21.30 -18.72
C SER A 196 0.22 -20.15 -19.68
N THR A 197 -0.72 -19.81 -20.55
CA THR A 197 -0.64 -18.70 -21.50
C THR A 197 -1.24 -17.40 -20.96
N ASP A 198 -1.69 -17.42 -19.75
CA ASP A 198 -2.49 -16.40 -19.10
C ASP A 198 -1.61 -15.43 -18.32
N THR A 199 -1.45 -14.21 -18.83
CA THR A 199 -0.55 -13.19 -18.31
C THR A 199 -1.26 -11.89 -17.92
N TYR A 200 -2.20 -11.97 -16.96
CA TYR A 200 -2.49 -10.78 -16.17
C TYR A 200 -1.31 -10.55 -15.22
N TYR A 201 -0.48 -9.58 -15.54
CA TYR A 201 0.70 -9.26 -14.74
C TYR A 201 0.41 -8.04 -13.88
N ASN A 202 0.38 -8.22 -12.58
CA ASN A 202 0.19 -7.16 -11.59
C ASN A 202 1.52 -6.65 -10.99
N GLY A 203 2.64 -6.93 -11.65
CA GLY A 203 3.96 -6.46 -11.24
C GLY A 203 4.33 -5.08 -11.75
N GLY A 204 5.30 -4.45 -11.10
CA GLY A 204 5.80 -3.12 -11.43
C GLY A 204 7.01 -3.12 -12.34
N ARG A 205 7.03 -2.20 -13.31
CA ARG A 205 8.20 -1.89 -14.16
C ARG A 205 8.17 -0.44 -14.61
N ILE A 206 9.30 0.22 -14.60
CA ILE A 206 9.49 1.51 -15.26
C ILE A 206 10.27 1.28 -16.55
N LYS A 207 9.74 1.71 -17.70
CA LYS A 207 10.42 1.59 -18.99
C LYS A 207 11.71 2.43 -18.98
N PRO A 208 12.80 2.00 -19.66
CA PRO A 208 14.04 2.78 -19.71
C PRO A 208 13.86 4.21 -20.19
N GLU A 209 13.07 4.42 -21.24
CA GLU A 209 12.74 5.74 -21.79
C GLU A 209 11.94 6.60 -20.81
N THR A 210 11.00 5.99 -20.06
CA THR A 210 10.24 6.66 -18.99
C THR A 210 11.17 7.07 -17.85
N LEU A 211 12.09 6.18 -17.42
CA LEU A 211 13.07 6.50 -16.39
C LEU A 211 13.95 7.69 -16.78
N GLN A 212 14.45 7.73 -18.01
CA GLN A 212 15.25 8.85 -18.52
C GLN A 212 14.43 10.15 -18.54
N TRP A 213 13.15 10.06 -18.92
CA TRP A 213 12.26 11.20 -18.91
C TRP A 213 12.03 11.73 -17.48
N ILE A 214 11.76 10.86 -16.50
CA ILE A 214 11.59 11.21 -15.09
C ILE A 214 12.85 11.92 -14.56
N ILE A 215 14.03 11.33 -14.78
CA ILE A 215 15.32 11.90 -14.38
C ILE A 215 15.50 13.30 -14.97
N GLY A 216 15.15 13.48 -16.25
CA GLY A 216 15.21 14.78 -16.92
C GLY A 216 14.29 15.83 -16.29
N GLN A 217 13.04 15.47 -15.94
CA GLN A 217 12.09 16.38 -15.29
C GLN A 217 12.54 16.74 -13.88
N ALA A 218 12.96 15.74 -13.08
CA ALA A 218 13.42 15.94 -11.72
C ALA A 218 14.68 16.85 -11.68
N SER A 219 15.68 16.55 -12.51
CA SER A 219 16.91 17.37 -12.60
C SER A 219 16.61 18.80 -13.05
N LYS A 220 15.67 19.00 -13.97
CA LYS A 220 15.22 20.33 -14.39
C LYS A 220 14.57 21.09 -13.24
N ALA A 221 13.71 20.45 -12.46
CA ALA A 221 13.08 21.06 -11.30
C ALA A 221 14.11 21.44 -10.22
N LYS A 222 15.03 20.53 -9.89
CA LYS A 222 16.13 20.75 -8.96
C LYS A 222 17.01 21.94 -9.37
N ASN A 223 17.36 22.03 -10.67
CA ASN A 223 18.17 23.16 -11.20
C ASN A 223 17.42 24.50 -11.15
N GLN A 224 16.09 24.49 -11.02
CA GLN A 224 15.26 25.66 -10.79
C GLN A 224 15.04 25.97 -9.30
N GLY A 225 15.67 25.25 -8.40
CA GLY A 225 15.51 25.39 -6.96
C GLY A 225 14.13 24.93 -6.44
N LYS A 226 13.45 24.04 -7.19
CA LYS A 226 12.17 23.47 -6.79
C LYS A 226 12.37 22.14 -6.08
N GLN A 227 11.45 21.85 -5.17
CA GLN A 227 11.33 20.55 -4.51
C GLN A 227 10.63 19.57 -5.43
N VAL A 228 10.98 18.28 -5.33
CA VAL A 228 10.39 17.24 -6.17
C VAL A 228 9.84 16.13 -5.30
N ILE A 229 8.57 15.82 -5.50
CA ILE A 229 7.87 14.68 -4.89
C ILE A 229 7.46 13.74 -6.02
N ALA A 230 7.61 12.45 -5.81
CA ALA A 230 7.07 11.45 -6.72
C ALA A 230 5.87 10.72 -6.10
N MET A 231 4.98 10.21 -6.96
CA MET A 231 4.00 9.19 -6.60
C MET A 231 4.01 8.07 -7.62
N MET A 232 3.87 6.85 -7.15
CA MET A 232 3.88 5.63 -7.95
C MET A 232 2.95 4.60 -7.30
N HIS A 233 2.46 3.63 -8.07
CA HIS A 233 1.58 2.61 -7.48
C HIS A 233 2.37 1.51 -6.78
N HIS A 234 3.31 0.87 -7.48
CA HIS A 234 4.14 -0.21 -6.93
C HIS A 234 5.26 0.34 -6.04
N HIS A 235 5.75 -0.48 -5.11
CA HIS A 235 6.88 -0.13 -4.26
C HIS A 235 8.18 0.06 -5.05
N LEU A 236 9.03 0.94 -4.57
CA LEU A 236 10.39 1.20 -5.07
C LEU A 236 11.45 0.74 -4.07
N VAL A 237 11.19 0.95 -2.77
CA VAL A 237 12.06 0.57 -1.67
C VAL A 237 11.47 -0.66 -0.99
N PRO A 238 12.24 -1.72 -0.72
CA PRO A 238 11.74 -2.85 0.05
C PRO A 238 11.34 -2.43 1.47
N HIS A 239 10.16 -2.81 1.90
CA HIS A 239 9.62 -2.56 3.24
C HIS A 239 9.99 -3.67 4.24
N PHE A 240 10.51 -4.79 3.77
CA PHE A 240 11.09 -5.86 4.58
C PHE A 240 12.12 -6.66 3.78
N ASP A 241 12.98 -7.40 4.47
CA ASP A 241 14.06 -8.15 3.86
C ASP A 241 13.54 -9.20 2.86
N GLN A 242 14.10 -9.23 1.67
CA GLN A 242 13.74 -10.16 0.59
C GLN A 242 12.31 -9.98 0.04
N GLN A 243 11.72 -8.80 0.15
CA GLN A 243 10.39 -8.52 -0.42
C GLN A 243 10.33 -8.90 -1.90
N GLU A 244 11.36 -8.60 -2.68
CA GLU A 244 11.45 -8.94 -4.10
C GLU A 244 11.40 -10.46 -4.37
N ARG A 245 11.72 -11.28 -3.36
CA ARG A 245 11.64 -12.74 -3.46
C ARG A 245 10.26 -13.28 -3.09
N PHE A 246 9.62 -12.71 -2.08
CA PHE A 246 8.35 -13.21 -1.53
C PHE A 246 7.15 -12.53 -2.15
N LEU A 247 7.26 -11.24 -2.48
CA LEU A 247 6.23 -10.38 -3.02
C LEU A 247 6.74 -9.59 -4.26
N ALA A 248 7.38 -10.29 -5.20
CA ALA A 248 7.96 -9.69 -6.41
C ALA A 248 6.99 -8.80 -7.21
N ASN A 249 5.70 -9.12 -7.18
CA ASN A 249 4.68 -8.35 -7.90
C ASN A 249 4.35 -7.01 -7.24
N TYR A 250 4.79 -6.78 -6.00
CA TYR A 250 4.50 -5.55 -5.26
C TYR A 250 5.59 -4.49 -5.39
N ILE A 251 6.75 -4.85 -5.90
CA ILE A 251 7.89 -3.94 -6.08
C ILE A 251 8.30 -3.86 -7.55
N VAL A 252 8.78 -2.72 -8.00
CA VAL A 252 9.23 -2.56 -9.39
C VAL A 252 10.47 -3.38 -9.67
N GLN A 253 10.58 -3.89 -10.90
CA GLN A 253 11.82 -4.55 -11.36
C GLN A 253 12.99 -3.56 -11.31
N ASP A 254 14.18 -4.07 -10.99
CA ASP A 254 15.42 -3.28 -10.88
C ASP A 254 15.33 -2.11 -9.87
N HIS A 255 14.46 -2.23 -8.86
CA HIS A 255 14.13 -1.20 -7.89
C HIS A 255 15.35 -0.50 -7.27
N ASN A 256 16.38 -1.24 -6.85
CA ASN A 256 17.60 -0.66 -6.23
C ASN A 256 18.34 0.31 -7.18
N SER A 257 18.48 -0.07 -8.46
CA SER A 257 19.10 0.78 -9.47
C SER A 257 18.26 2.00 -9.79
N ILE A 258 16.94 1.82 -9.87
CA ILE A 258 15.98 2.90 -10.16
C ILE A 258 15.94 3.88 -8.98
N ALA A 259 15.82 3.40 -7.75
CA ALA A 259 15.82 4.23 -6.55
C ALA A 259 17.08 5.11 -6.45
N HIS A 260 18.26 4.53 -6.72
CA HIS A 260 19.51 5.29 -6.75
C HIS A 260 19.51 6.39 -7.81
N GLN A 261 19.07 6.10 -9.04
CA GLN A 261 19.00 7.10 -10.11
C GLN A 261 17.99 8.21 -9.82
N LEU A 262 16.84 7.89 -9.25
CA LEU A 262 15.81 8.87 -8.87
C LEU A 262 16.33 9.78 -7.75
N MET A 263 16.97 9.23 -6.72
CA MET A 263 17.60 9.99 -5.65
C MET A 263 18.66 10.96 -6.18
N GLN A 264 19.56 10.50 -7.08
CA GLN A 264 20.56 11.36 -7.70
C GLN A 264 19.93 12.50 -8.51
N ALA A 265 18.79 12.26 -9.14
CA ALA A 265 18.04 13.27 -9.88
C ALA A 265 17.35 14.30 -8.97
N GLY A 266 17.26 14.05 -7.67
CA GLY A 266 16.67 14.95 -6.66
C GLY A 266 15.27 14.55 -6.21
N ILE A 267 14.89 13.29 -6.39
CA ILE A 267 13.67 12.72 -5.80
C ILE A 267 14.06 12.01 -4.52
N HIS A 268 13.71 12.58 -3.37
CA HIS A 268 14.01 12.05 -2.05
C HIS A 268 12.80 11.46 -1.34
N THR A 269 11.60 11.79 -1.79
CA THR A 269 10.34 11.27 -1.24
C THR A 269 9.44 10.75 -2.36
N ILE A 270 8.91 9.53 -2.17
CA ILE A 270 7.94 8.91 -3.07
C ILE A 270 6.77 8.33 -2.28
N PHE A 271 5.54 8.58 -2.74
CA PHE A 271 4.32 8.01 -2.18
C PHE A 271 3.86 6.82 -3.02
N THR A 272 3.51 5.72 -2.36
CA THR A 272 3.08 4.47 -3.02
C THR A 272 1.83 3.87 -2.39
N GLY A 273 1.33 2.78 -2.98
CA GLY A 273 0.17 2.01 -2.54
C GLY A 273 0.37 0.50 -2.74
N HIS A 274 -0.61 -0.18 -3.37
CA HIS A 274 -0.55 -1.55 -3.89
C HIS A 274 -0.51 -2.67 -2.82
N LEU A 275 0.35 -2.59 -1.82
CA LEU A 275 0.44 -3.65 -0.79
C LEU A 275 -0.64 -3.51 0.30
N HIS A 276 -1.35 -2.39 0.31
CA HIS A 276 -2.40 -2.06 1.28
C HIS A 276 -1.90 -1.98 2.74
N VAL A 277 -0.63 -1.66 2.93
CA VAL A 277 -0.01 -1.43 4.25
C VAL A 277 0.25 0.06 4.46
N THR A 278 0.30 0.44 5.72
CA THR A 278 0.64 1.81 6.14
C THR A 278 2.05 1.76 6.71
N ASP A 279 3.04 2.08 5.89
CA ASP A 279 4.44 1.85 6.23
C ASP A 279 5.34 2.89 5.55
N ALA A 280 6.57 3.06 6.02
CA ALA A 280 7.59 3.88 5.38
C ALA A 280 8.94 3.18 5.40
N ALA A 281 9.65 3.21 4.28
CA ALA A 281 10.95 2.59 4.16
C ALA A 281 11.97 3.57 3.57
N THR A 282 13.20 3.54 4.07
CA THR A 282 14.29 4.40 3.62
C THR A 282 15.41 3.57 3.01
N GLN A 283 15.82 3.93 1.80
CA GLN A 283 17.03 3.40 1.20
C GLN A 283 18.15 4.43 1.31
N TYR A 284 19.23 4.08 2.01
CA TYR A 284 20.40 4.94 2.20
C TYR A 284 21.48 4.67 1.15
N TYR A 285 22.21 5.75 0.83
CA TYR A 285 23.36 5.73 -0.09
C TYR A 285 24.52 6.53 0.52
N ASN A 286 25.74 6.38 -0.04
CA ASN A 286 26.92 7.19 0.31
C ASN A 286 27.18 7.27 1.82
N ASN A 287 27.20 6.15 2.51
CA ASN A 287 27.37 6.09 3.98
C ASN A 287 26.31 6.94 4.71
N ARG A 288 25.07 6.86 4.27
CA ARG A 288 23.89 7.57 4.80
C ARG A 288 23.88 9.10 4.58
N ALA A 289 24.74 9.60 3.69
CA ALA A 289 24.72 11.02 3.32
C ALA A 289 23.51 11.37 2.44
N ASP A 290 23.03 10.40 1.68
CA ASP A 290 21.89 10.54 0.75
C ASP A 290 20.87 9.43 1.00
N SER A 291 19.60 9.72 0.77
CA SER A 291 18.51 8.73 0.91
C SER A 291 17.33 9.01 0.00
N ILE A 292 16.54 7.99 -0.23
CA ILE A 292 15.18 8.08 -0.74
C ILE A 292 14.23 7.41 0.25
N VAL A 293 13.15 8.08 0.58
CA VAL A 293 12.11 7.59 1.48
C VAL A 293 10.88 7.25 0.67
N GLU A 294 10.39 6.05 0.83
CA GLU A 294 9.09 5.64 0.34
C GLU A 294 8.07 5.68 1.48
N VAL A 295 6.92 6.29 1.21
CA VAL A 295 5.78 6.37 2.14
C VAL A 295 4.62 5.62 1.51
N ALA A 296 4.43 4.37 1.91
CA ALA A 296 3.31 3.55 1.50
C ALA A 296 2.04 3.96 2.26
N THR A 297 0.93 4.04 1.52
CA THR A 297 -0.37 4.37 2.08
C THR A 297 -1.30 3.17 1.98
N GLY A 298 -1.88 2.75 3.09
CA GLY A 298 -2.85 1.67 3.13
C GLY A 298 -4.09 1.96 2.27
N SER A 299 -4.76 0.90 1.83
CA SER A 299 -5.92 1.02 0.96
C SER A 299 -7.07 1.78 1.64
N SER A 300 -7.69 2.65 0.87
CA SER A 300 -8.84 3.44 1.30
C SER A 300 -10.08 2.60 1.61
N ILE A 301 -10.20 1.37 1.06
CA ILE A 301 -11.35 0.48 1.29
C ILE A 301 -11.02 -0.79 2.06
N CYS A 302 -9.79 -0.89 2.56
CA CYS A 302 -9.36 -1.95 3.48
C CYS A 302 -9.07 -1.36 4.84
N TYR A 303 -9.21 -2.17 5.89
CA TYR A 303 -8.69 -1.79 7.21
C TYR A 303 -7.21 -1.39 7.10
N PRO A 304 -6.75 -0.30 7.72
CA PRO A 304 -7.45 0.60 8.63
C PRO A 304 -8.09 1.83 7.96
N PHE A 305 -8.28 1.86 6.63
CA PHE A 305 -8.89 2.94 5.84
C PHE A 305 -8.05 4.23 5.92
N ALA A 306 -6.81 4.14 5.47
CA ALA A 306 -5.79 5.14 5.69
C ALA A 306 -5.92 6.39 4.81
N LEU A 307 -5.61 7.56 5.41
CA LEU A 307 -5.31 8.81 4.72
C LEU A 307 -4.02 9.39 5.32
N ARG A 308 -3.05 9.75 4.47
CA ARG A 308 -1.87 10.51 4.89
C ARG A 308 -2.13 12.00 4.70
N ILE A 309 -1.76 12.82 5.67
CA ILE A 309 -1.84 14.28 5.60
C ILE A 309 -0.42 14.82 5.72
N ALA A 310 0.13 15.33 4.62
CA ALA A 310 1.47 15.86 4.56
C ALA A 310 1.44 17.40 4.60
N ALA A 311 1.99 18.00 5.63
CA ALA A 311 2.15 19.43 5.78
C ALA A 311 3.53 19.85 5.27
N LEU A 312 3.57 20.83 4.36
CA LEU A 312 4.81 21.31 3.76
C LEU A 312 5.50 22.35 4.65
N ASP A 313 6.69 22.04 5.15
CA ASP A 313 7.63 23.03 5.68
C ASP A 313 8.61 23.47 4.59
N SER A 314 8.20 24.47 3.82
CA SER A 314 9.01 24.98 2.70
C SER A 314 10.33 25.62 3.14
N LYS A 315 10.48 26.05 4.40
CA LYS A 315 11.71 26.65 4.91
C LYS A 315 12.80 25.61 5.13
N HIS A 316 12.40 24.41 5.55
CA HIS A 316 13.32 23.32 5.88
C HIS A 316 13.35 22.23 4.83
N SER A 317 12.58 22.36 3.74
CA SER A 317 12.43 21.34 2.70
C SER A 317 12.00 19.98 3.27
N MET A 318 10.95 20.00 4.10
CA MET A 318 10.45 18.85 4.84
C MET A 318 8.94 18.69 4.64
N LEU A 319 8.50 17.45 4.69
CA LEU A 319 7.09 17.11 4.91
C LEU A 319 6.93 16.56 6.32
N ASP A 320 5.93 17.07 7.03
CA ASP A 320 5.42 16.52 8.29
C ASP A 320 4.15 15.74 7.97
N ILE A 321 4.18 14.42 8.12
CA ILE A 321 3.15 13.50 7.63
C ILE A 321 2.46 12.85 8.81
N ASP A 322 1.15 13.08 8.92
CA ASP A 322 0.26 12.41 9.85
C ASP A 322 -0.61 11.39 9.12
N THR A 323 -0.91 10.27 9.78
CA THR A 323 -1.87 9.29 9.30
C THR A 323 -3.19 9.44 10.04
N ARG A 324 -4.29 9.40 9.30
CA ARG A 324 -5.64 9.35 9.83
C ARG A 324 -6.41 8.16 9.27
N TRP A 325 -7.42 7.77 9.99
CA TRP A 325 -8.28 6.64 9.68
C TRP A 325 -9.72 7.10 9.47
N LEU A 326 -10.38 6.55 8.47
CA LEU A 326 -11.84 6.64 8.40
C LEU A 326 -12.43 5.60 9.36
N ASN A 327 -13.13 6.06 10.39
CA ASN A 327 -13.67 5.18 11.45
C ASN A 327 -15.11 4.74 11.20
N ALA A 328 -15.86 5.51 10.43
CA ALA A 328 -17.30 5.32 10.23
C ALA A 328 -17.75 5.85 8.86
N THR A 329 -18.84 5.29 8.36
CA THR A 329 -19.66 5.86 7.30
C THR A 329 -21.11 6.00 7.79
N PRO A 330 -21.99 6.73 7.07
CA PRO A 330 -23.38 6.88 7.47
C PRO A 330 -24.13 5.56 7.72
N SER A 331 -23.89 4.54 6.87
CA SER A 331 -24.53 3.23 7.05
C SER A 331 -23.78 2.29 7.98
N CYS A 332 -22.49 2.57 8.27
CA CYS A 332 -21.63 1.71 9.09
C CYS A 332 -20.86 2.54 10.15
N PRO A 333 -21.45 2.81 11.31
CA PRO A 333 -20.81 3.56 12.39
C PRO A 333 -19.57 2.86 12.99
N THR A 334 -19.41 1.57 12.75
CA THR A 334 -18.32 0.72 13.23
C THR A 334 -17.44 0.20 12.09
N LEU A 335 -17.26 1.01 11.04
CA LEU A 335 -16.53 0.63 9.82
C LEU A 335 -15.15 0.04 10.12
N ARG A 336 -14.38 0.73 10.97
CA ARG A 336 -13.02 0.30 11.30
C ARG A 336 -13.00 -1.06 12.00
N GLU A 337 -13.91 -1.27 12.95
CA GLU A 337 -14.02 -2.57 13.63
C GLU A 337 -14.47 -3.69 12.67
N LEU A 338 -15.43 -3.40 11.78
CA LEU A 338 -15.87 -4.34 10.76
C LEU A 338 -14.69 -4.70 9.82
N GLY A 339 -13.90 -3.73 9.38
CA GLY A 339 -12.72 -3.95 8.56
C GLY A 339 -11.67 -4.78 9.30
N ARG A 340 -11.41 -4.48 10.57
CA ARG A 340 -10.49 -5.25 11.41
C ARG A 340 -10.92 -6.71 11.52
N GLN A 341 -12.21 -6.94 11.73
CA GLN A 341 -12.74 -8.30 11.79
C GLN A 341 -12.59 -9.05 10.45
N ARG A 342 -12.67 -8.35 9.31
CA ARG A 342 -12.41 -8.96 8.00
C ARG A 342 -10.97 -9.42 7.86
N ILE A 343 -9.99 -8.64 8.33
CA ILE A 343 -8.59 -9.08 8.34
C ILE A 343 -8.45 -10.37 9.16
N ILE A 344 -9.01 -10.41 10.36
CA ILE A 344 -9.00 -11.62 11.20
C ILE A 344 -9.66 -12.80 10.46
N ASN A 345 -10.81 -12.58 9.85
CA ASN A 345 -11.54 -13.62 9.12
C ASN A 345 -10.83 -14.08 7.83
N SER A 346 -9.88 -13.30 7.30
CA SER A 346 -9.07 -13.70 6.14
C SER A 346 -7.88 -14.62 6.49
N THR A 347 -7.57 -14.80 7.76
CA THR A 347 -6.47 -15.64 8.26
C THR A 347 -6.47 -17.06 7.68
N PRO A 348 -7.62 -17.76 7.54
CA PRO A 348 -7.63 -19.08 6.90
C PRO A 348 -7.12 -19.07 5.46
N GLY A 349 -7.40 -18.01 4.71
CA GLY A 349 -6.87 -17.83 3.35
C GLY A 349 -5.35 -17.67 3.33
N LEU A 350 -4.80 -16.85 4.22
CA LEU A 350 -3.35 -16.69 4.38
C LEU A 350 -2.68 -18.00 4.79
N ALA A 351 -3.24 -18.70 5.78
CA ALA A 351 -2.74 -20.01 6.22
C ALA A 351 -2.74 -21.02 5.05
N ALA A 352 -3.77 -21.02 4.19
CA ALA A 352 -3.84 -21.89 3.02
C ALA A 352 -2.75 -21.54 1.98
N ILE A 353 -2.46 -20.26 1.75
CA ILE A 353 -1.39 -19.82 0.85
C ILE A 353 -0.02 -20.28 1.38
N ILE A 354 0.28 -20.03 2.64
CA ILE A 354 1.56 -20.41 3.28
C ILE A 354 1.73 -21.92 3.28
N SER A 355 0.72 -22.67 3.73
CA SER A 355 0.73 -24.13 3.76
C SER A 355 0.84 -24.73 2.36
N GLY A 356 0.16 -24.15 1.36
CA GLY A 356 0.25 -24.56 -0.03
C GLY A 356 1.65 -24.39 -0.63
N LYS A 357 2.29 -23.23 -0.36
CA LYS A 357 3.68 -22.99 -0.78
C LYS A 357 4.66 -23.98 -0.11
N ALA A 358 4.49 -24.23 1.18
CA ALA A 358 5.28 -25.22 1.91
C ALA A 358 5.05 -26.65 1.37
N TRP A 359 3.80 -27.00 1.11
CA TRP A 359 3.42 -28.29 0.53
C TRP A 359 4.03 -28.54 -0.84
N ASN A 360 4.03 -27.54 -1.74
CA ASN A 360 4.65 -27.65 -3.05
C ASN A 360 6.16 -27.97 -3.00
N LYS A 361 6.83 -27.55 -1.91
CA LYS A 361 8.25 -27.85 -1.69
C LYS A 361 8.49 -29.21 -1.02
N LEU A 362 7.66 -29.58 -0.06
CA LEU A 362 7.91 -30.68 0.85
C LEU A 362 6.97 -31.87 0.67
N GLY A 363 5.80 -31.67 0.04
CA GLY A 363 4.75 -32.69 -0.05
C GLY A 363 5.21 -34.00 -0.69
N GLY A 364 6.06 -33.93 -1.72
CA GLY A 364 6.67 -35.11 -2.34
C GLY A 364 7.63 -35.88 -1.43
N GLN A 365 8.11 -35.28 -0.34
CA GLN A 365 9.05 -35.87 0.61
C GLN A 365 8.37 -36.34 1.91
N MET A 366 7.09 -36.04 2.09
CA MET A 366 6.37 -36.34 3.36
C MET A 366 6.40 -37.80 3.74
N GLY A 367 6.32 -38.72 2.77
CA GLY A 367 6.44 -40.16 3.01
C GLY A 367 7.83 -40.56 3.54
N GLN A 368 8.90 -39.96 3.01
CA GLN A 368 10.26 -40.19 3.46
C GLN A 368 10.49 -39.61 4.87
N ILE A 369 9.98 -38.38 5.09
CA ILE A 369 10.04 -37.75 6.42
C ILE A 369 9.33 -38.61 7.44
N LYS A 370 8.13 -39.11 7.13
CA LYS A 370 7.35 -40.01 7.99
C LYS A 370 8.14 -41.26 8.32
N ALA A 371 8.68 -41.96 7.31
CA ALA A 371 9.46 -43.17 7.51
C ALA A 371 10.73 -42.96 8.38
N MET A 372 11.38 -41.80 8.19
CA MET A 372 12.53 -41.42 9.00
C MET A 372 12.15 -41.18 10.46
N LEU A 373 11.08 -40.47 10.71
CA LEU A 373 10.60 -40.22 12.07
C LEU A 373 10.05 -41.49 12.75
N GLU A 374 9.48 -42.43 12.01
CA GLU A 374 8.95 -43.71 12.52
C GLU A 374 10.02 -44.79 12.68
N SER A 375 11.25 -44.58 12.20
CA SER A 375 12.34 -45.56 12.26
C SER A 375 12.68 -46.05 13.64
N ASN A 376 12.36 -45.29 14.70
CA ASN A 376 12.57 -45.62 16.11
C ASN A 376 11.31 -46.19 16.79
N GLY A 377 10.29 -46.62 16.02
CA GLY A 377 9.04 -47.17 16.57
C GLY A 377 8.04 -46.10 17.04
N SER A 378 8.30 -44.83 16.78
CA SER A 378 7.43 -43.72 17.12
C SER A 378 6.25 -43.62 16.13
N LYS A 379 5.07 -43.26 16.62
CA LYS A 379 3.93 -42.90 15.75
C LYS A 379 3.99 -41.44 15.38
N VAL A 380 3.80 -41.14 14.09
CA VAL A 380 3.81 -39.78 13.52
C VAL A 380 2.54 -39.53 12.72
N TYR A 381 1.95 -38.37 12.90
CA TYR A 381 0.67 -37.96 12.32
C TYR A 381 0.86 -36.78 11.34
N LEU A 382 1.75 -36.93 10.38
CA LEU A 382 2.00 -35.87 9.38
C LEU A 382 0.78 -35.66 8.48
N PRO A 383 0.53 -34.40 8.06
CA PRO A 383 -0.47 -34.12 7.05
C PRO A 383 -0.20 -34.91 5.76
N GLU A 384 -1.24 -35.41 5.13
CA GLU A 384 -1.17 -36.18 3.87
C GLU A 384 -1.65 -35.32 2.68
N THR A 385 -2.28 -34.17 2.95
CA THR A 385 -2.80 -33.24 1.95
C THR A 385 -2.50 -31.78 2.33
N PRO A 386 -2.48 -30.86 1.35
CA PRO A 386 -2.36 -29.42 1.62
C PRO A 386 -3.44 -28.91 2.58
N GLN A 387 -4.66 -29.43 2.46
CA GLN A 387 -5.80 -29.05 3.31
C GLN A 387 -5.57 -29.45 4.77
N GLN A 388 -5.02 -30.65 5.01
CA GLN A 388 -4.66 -31.10 6.37
C GLN A 388 -3.53 -30.25 6.94
N ALA A 389 -2.52 -29.90 6.14
CA ALA A 389 -1.46 -28.99 6.55
C ALA A 389 -2.00 -27.60 6.93
N THR A 390 -2.95 -27.06 6.16
CA THR A 390 -3.64 -25.80 6.47
C THR A 390 -4.43 -25.90 7.78
N GLN A 391 -5.17 -26.99 7.99
CA GLN A 391 -5.94 -27.20 9.22
C GLN A 391 -5.03 -27.31 10.45
N LEU A 392 -3.89 -27.99 10.32
CA LEU A 392 -2.88 -28.06 11.39
C LEU A 392 -2.35 -26.65 11.72
N ALA A 393 -1.97 -25.89 10.72
CA ALA A 393 -1.50 -24.51 10.92
C ALA A 393 -2.58 -23.64 11.60
N LEU A 394 -3.83 -23.74 11.18
CA LEU A 394 -4.92 -22.95 11.75
C LEU A 394 -5.20 -23.30 13.22
N ARG A 395 -5.09 -24.56 13.62
CA ARG A 395 -5.30 -24.94 15.01
C ARG A 395 -4.29 -24.30 15.97
N HIS A 396 -3.07 -24.08 15.51
CA HIS A 396 -1.97 -23.64 16.37
C HIS A 396 -1.47 -22.22 16.11
N LEU A 397 -1.72 -21.67 14.90
CA LEU A 397 -1.14 -20.39 14.47
C LEU A 397 -2.18 -19.33 14.06
N SER A 398 -3.48 -19.60 14.12
CA SER A 398 -4.50 -18.66 13.62
C SER A 398 -4.45 -17.32 14.34
N GLU A 399 -4.26 -17.29 15.64
CA GLU A 399 -4.20 -16.06 16.43
C GLU A 399 -2.94 -15.26 16.09
N VAL A 400 -1.77 -15.90 16.09
CA VAL A 400 -0.51 -15.22 15.75
C VAL A 400 -0.50 -14.71 14.32
N LEU A 401 -1.06 -15.45 13.35
CA LEU A 401 -1.19 -14.98 11.98
C LEU A 401 -2.09 -13.75 11.88
N SER A 402 -3.22 -13.75 12.59
CA SER A 402 -4.11 -12.57 12.61
C SER A 402 -3.44 -11.35 13.23
N ARG A 403 -2.73 -11.53 14.34
CA ARG A 403 -1.98 -10.45 15.02
C ARG A 403 -0.87 -9.90 14.14
N SER A 404 -0.10 -10.79 13.48
CA SER A 404 0.95 -10.38 12.54
C SER A 404 0.40 -9.58 11.37
N MET A 405 -0.74 -10.01 10.77
CA MET A 405 -1.38 -9.27 9.70
C MET A 405 -1.83 -7.87 10.14
N LEU A 406 -2.42 -7.78 11.34
CA LEU A 406 -2.88 -6.48 11.86
C LEU A 406 -1.70 -5.55 12.14
N ALA A 407 -0.63 -6.05 12.76
CA ALA A 407 0.58 -5.25 13.03
C ALA A 407 1.14 -4.63 11.74
N VAL A 408 1.42 -5.47 10.73
CA VAL A 408 1.96 -5.00 9.43
C VAL A 408 1.03 -4.02 8.69
N ILE A 409 -0.30 -4.21 8.79
CA ILE A 409 -1.27 -3.36 8.09
C ILE A 409 -1.43 -2.00 8.77
N GLU A 410 -1.34 -1.95 10.10
CA GLU A 410 -1.56 -0.73 10.88
C GLU A 410 -0.37 0.23 10.86
N GLY A 411 0.85 -0.25 10.61
CA GLY A 411 2.07 0.55 10.62
C GLY A 411 2.37 1.16 11.99
N ASN A 412 2.16 0.40 13.05
CA ASN A 412 2.43 0.82 14.42
C ASN A 412 2.84 -0.39 15.27
N GLU A 413 3.94 -1.01 14.87
CA GLU A 413 4.53 -2.15 15.53
C GLU A 413 5.32 -1.69 16.76
N LEU A 414 4.84 -2.05 17.94
CA LEU A 414 5.56 -1.81 19.18
C LEU A 414 6.44 -3.03 19.50
N GLU A 415 7.70 -2.81 19.86
CA GLU A 415 8.69 -3.86 20.17
C GLU A 415 8.15 -4.94 21.12
N LYS A 416 7.39 -4.54 22.13
CA LYS A 416 6.75 -5.48 23.07
C LYS A 416 5.76 -6.40 22.39
N ASP A 417 4.95 -5.88 21.47
CA ASP A 417 3.93 -6.66 20.78
C ASP A 417 4.58 -7.64 19.80
N ILE A 418 5.70 -7.26 19.18
CA ILE A 418 6.49 -8.12 18.29
C ILE A 418 7.05 -9.32 19.05
N GLU A 419 7.68 -9.11 20.19
CA GLU A 419 8.19 -10.22 21.02
C GLU A 419 7.06 -11.16 21.48
N ASP A 420 5.90 -10.60 21.83
CA ASP A 420 4.73 -11.40 22.18
C ASP A 420 4.23 -12.23 21.00
N ILE A 421 4.17 -11.64 19.78
CA ILE A 421 3.79 -12.34 18.54
C ILE A 421 4.79 -13.46 18.22
N ILE A 422 6.09 -13.19 18.30
CA ILE A 422 7.14 -14.18 18.06
C ILE A 422 7.04 -15.35 19.04
N ASN A 423 6.89 -15.04 20.32
CA ASN A 423 6.77 -16.07 21.37
C ASN A 423 5.49 -16.89 21.22
N GLU A 424 4.39 -16.28 20.82
CA GLU A 424 3.15 -16.99 20.49
C GLU A 424 3.33 -17.89 19.26
N GLY A 425 4.00 -17.43 18.22
CA GLY A 425 4.36 -18.21 17.05
C GLY A 425 5.19 -19.45 17.41
N LYS A 426 6.20 -19.28 18.28
CA LYS A 426 7.00 -20.40 18.80
C LYS A 426 6.14 -21.41 19.55
N ARG A 427 5.25 -20.96 20.44
CA ARG A 427 4.31 -21.86 21.14
C ARG A 427 3.40 -22.60 20.17
N GLY A 428 2.89 -21.92 19.14
CA GLY A 428 2.09 -22.55 18.10
C GLY A 428 2.84 -23.63 17.33
N ILE A 429 4.09 -23.36 16.92
CA ILE A 429 4.94 -24.36 16.24
C ILE A 429 5.23 -25.55 17.17
N ARG A 430 5.50 -25.31 18.46
CA ARG A 430 5.66 -26.39 19.42
C ARG A 430 4.42 -27.26 19.52
N GLY A 431 3.24 -26.65 19.61
CA GLY A 431 1.97 -27.38 19.59
C GLY A 431 1.75 -28.22 18.33
N MET A 432 2.15 -27.69 17.15
CA MET A 432 2.12 -28.46 15.91
C MET A 432 3.06 -29.69 15.99
N ILE A 433 4.26 -29.53 16.51
CA ILE A 433 5.23 -30.61 16.65
C ILE A 433 4.68 -31.68 17.64
N GLU A 434 4.12 -31.28 18.76
CA GLU A 434 3.51 -32.17 19.77
C GLU A 434 2.33 -32.95 19.20
N GLU A 435 1.50 -32.34 18.34
CA GLU A 435 0.39 -33.01 17.67
C GLU A 435 0.88 -34.02 16.63
N VAL A 436 1.90 -33.66 15.84
CA VAL A 436 2.38 -34.48 14.71
C VAL A 436 3.29 -35.59 15.11
N ALA A 437 4.15 -35.39 16.14
CA ALA A 437 5.17 -36.33 16.56
C ALA A 437 5.36 -36.33 18.09
N PRO A 438 4.33 -36.69 18.86
CA PRO A 438 4.30 -36.53 20.32
C PRO A 438 5.47 -37.17 21.05
N SER A 439 5.93 -38.36 20.61
CA SER A 439 7.04 -39.09 21.26
C SER A 439 8.43 -38.51 20.94
N GLN A 440 8.53 -37.58 19.99
CA GLN A 440 9.77 -36.92 19.56
C GLN A 440 9.71 -35.40 19.72
N ALA A 441 8.65 -34.90 20.35
CA ALA A 441 8.36 -33.47 20.38
C ALA A 441 9.50 -32.65 20.96
N ASP A 442 10.14 -33.08 22.04
CA ASP A 442 11.24 -32.33 22.65
C ASP A 442 12.49 -32.31 21.78
N ASN A 443 12.85 -33.42 21.13
CA ASN A 443 14.00 -33.45 20.21
C ASN A 443 13.76 -32.57 18.93
N LEU A 444 12.55 -32.64 18.38
CA LEU A 444 12.19 -31.82 17.22
C LEU A 444 12.07 -30.35 17.59
N TRP A 445 11.63 -30.05 18.80
CA TRP A 445 11.60 -28.70 19.32
C TRP A 445 13.01 -28.12 19.50
N GLU A 446 13.93 -28.90 20.12
CA GLU A 446 15.33 -28.50 20.25
C GLU A 446 15.99 -28.26 18.91
N PHE A 447 15.77 -29.14 17.92
CA PHE A 447 16.23 -28.94 16.55
C PHE A 447 15.62 -27.66 15.91
N PHE A 448 14.32 -27.40 16.12
CA PHE A 448 13.70 -26.19 15.63
C PHE A 448 14.34 -24.94 16.24
N GLU A 449 14.50 -24.88 17.56
CA GLU A 449 15.06 -23.72 18.26
C GLU A 449 16.52 -23.44 17.91
N HIS A 450 17.33 -24.48 17.73
CA HIS A 450 18.77 -24.29 17.49
C HIS A 450 19.18 -24.27 16.02
N ASP A 451 18.49 -24.97 15.15
CA ASP A 451 18.91 -25.14 13.75
C ASP A 451 18.00 -24.46 12.72
N VAL A 452 16.71 -24.28 13.04
CA VAL A 452 15.71 -23.75 12.10
C VAL A 452 15.37 -22.30 12.44
N TYR A 453 14.94 -22.02 13.66
CA TYR A 453 14.45 -20.70 14.06
C TYR A 453 15.50 -19.58 13.86
N PRO A 454 16.79 -19.74 14.22
CA PRO A 454 17.79 -18.67 14.01
C PRO A 454 17.98 -18.26 12.55
N LYS A 455 17.59 -19.13 11.60
CA LYS A 455 17.62 -18.81 10.16
C LYS A 455 16.35 -18.11 9.68
N LEU A 456 15.24 -18.29 10.40
CA LEU A 456 13.94 -17.68 10.10
C LEU A 456 13.75 -16.34 10.83
N GLU A 457 14.32 -16.21 12.01
CA GLU A 457 14.13 -15.05 12.87
C GLU A 457 14.43 -13.72 12.21
N PRO A 458 15.55 -13.52 11.45
CA PRO A 458 15.82 -12.27 10.80
C PRO A 458 14.71 -11.86 9.83
N LEU A 459 14.17 -12.80 9.06
CA LEU A 459 13.07 -12.57 8.15
C LEU A 459 11.76 -12.26 8.89
N VAL A 460 11.44 -13.04 9.94
CA VAL A 460 10.23 -12.79 10.75
C VAL A 460 10.29 -11.40 11.37
N ARG A 461 11.45 -11.03 11.94
CA ARG A 461 11.65 -9.71 12.51
C ARG A 461 11.56 -8.62 11.47
N SER A 462 12.16 -8.79 10.29
CA SER A 462 12.11 -7.76 9.24
C SER A 462 10.69 -7.49 8.70
N ILE A 463 9.77 -8.46 8.84
CA ILE A 463 8.36 -8.29 8.46
C ILE A 463 7.55 -7.63 9.59
N LEU A 464 7.89 -7.90 10.86
CA LEU A 464 7.12 -7.47 12.02
C LEU A 464 7.69 -6.22 12.70
N GLU A 465 8.97 -5.94 12.53
CA GLU A 465 9.62 -4.76 13.09
C GLU A 465 9.48 -3.59 12.14
N ASP A 466 9.14 -2.44 12.70
CA ASP A 466 9.17 -1.17 12.00
C ASP A 466 10.64 -0.79 11.70
N ARG A 467 11.16 -1.34 10.61
CA ARG A 467 12.51 -1.06 10.12
C ARG A 467 12.47 -0.05 9.00
N ASN A 468 12.47 1.20 9.36
CA ASN A 468 12.51 2.31 8.41
C ASN A 468 13.74 2.36 7.50
N ALA A 469 14.68 1.44 7.66
CA ALA A 469 15.86 1.32 6.82
C ALA A 469 16.17 -0.13 6.53
N VAL A 470 15.98 -0.55 5.31
CA VAL A 470 16.37 -1.90 4.85
C VAL A 470 17.87 -2.08 5.03
N GLY A 471 18.28 -3.10 5.79
CA GLY A 471 19.69 -3.41 6.04
C GLY A 471 20.39 -2.59 7.13
N ALA A 472 19.66 -1.84 7.95
CA ALA A 472 20.22 -1.10 9.09
C ALA A 472 19.58 -1.57 10.41
N PRO A 473 20.24 -2.47 11.16
CA PRO A 473 19.64 -3.13 12.33
C PRO A 473 19.45 -2.24 13.57
N ASP A 474 19.94 -1.02 13.58
CA ASP A 474 20.07 -0.20 14.81
C ASP A 474 19.29 1.11 14.78
N GLU A 475 18.36 1.35 13.86
CA GLU A 475 17.58 2.58 13.88
C GLU A 475 16.32 2.41 14.71
N SER A 476 16.18 3.35 15.65
CA SER A 476 15.01 3.51 16.51
C SER A 476 13.73 3.36 15.72
N GLN A 477 12.79 2.59 16.27
CA GLN A 477 11.43 2.49 15.79
C GLN A 477 10.95 3.86 15.32
N SER A 478 10.66 3.99 14.03
CA SER A 478 9.94 5.15 13.57
C SER A 478 8.45 4.87 13.73
N ASN A 479 7.74 5.92 13.91
CA ASN A 479 6.29 5.88 13.94
C ASN A 479 5.79 6.15 12.52
N ASP A 480 5.47 5.11 11.75
CA ASP A 480 4.93 5.25 10.39
C ASP A 480 3.64 6.05 10.30
N LEU A 481 2.99 6.24 11.42
CA LEU A 481 1.79 7.07 11.51
C LEU A 481 2.12 8.55 11.58
N HIS A 482 3.35 8.91 11.99
CA HIS A 482 3.81 10.28 12.13
C HIS A 482 5.27 10.41 11.70
N LEU A 483 5.49 10.94 10.51
CA LEU A 483 6.79 10.97 9.83
C LEU A 483 7.25 12.38 9.51
N LYS A 484 8.57 12.59 9.52
CA LYS A 484 9.22 13.77 8.93
C LYS A 484 10.19 13.33 7.85
N VAL A 485 9.90 13.70 6.61
CA VAL A 485 10.70 13.29 5.45
C VAL A 485 11.23 14.50 4.68
N SER A 486 12.42 14.34 4.10
CA SER A 486 13.07 15.38 3.29
C SER A 486 12.47 15.46 1.89
N LEU A 487 12.48 16.66 1.31
CA LEU A 487 12.08 16.94 -0.08
C LEU A 487 13.29 17.18 -0.97
#